data_170e0770895864a0928d52f4598b3443
#
_entry.id   170e0770895864a0928d52f4598b3443
#
_cell.length_a   1.000
_cell.length_b   1.000
_cell.length_c   1.000
_cell.angle_alpha   90.00
_cell.angle_beta   90.00
_cell.angle_gamma   90.00
#
_symmetry.space_group_name_H-M   'P 1'
#
loop_
_entity.id
_entity.type
_entity.pdbx_description
1 polymer ?
#
loop_
_entity_poly.entity_id
_entity_poly.type
_entity_poly.pdbx_seq_one_letter_code
_entity_poly.pdbx_strand_id
1 'polypeptide(L)'
;QVFEKQFKKLNPGHEGEYLQVFKDIKKELNDDDLGRGFYNRLKSVSPVKLIDFENIKNNVFHFTAEFTCKNGQDEFRPDITLFVNGLPLCFVEVKKPNNHGGMVAESSRMNRERFPNKKFRRFINITQLMIFSNNMEYDALGGIVPIQGAFYCTGARSSAPFNCFREDNISQQKIAPFHQDYVYKDIN
;
A
#
# COMPACT_ATOMS: atom_id res chain seq x y z
N GLN A 1 -19.38 -0.13 -4.09
CA GLN A 1 -20.32 -0.34 -2.98
C GLN A 1 -19.68 -0.03 -1.62
N VAL A 2 -18.54 -0.69 -1.22
CA VAL A 2 -17.92 -0.42 0.10
C VAL A 2 -17.45 1.01 0.24
N PHE A 3 -16.69 1.52 -0.73
CA PHE A 3 -16.20 2.90 -0.71
C PHE A 3 -17.34 3.92 -0.64
N GLU A 4 -18.38 3.78 -1.43
CA GLU A 4 -19.54 4.68 -1.40
C GLU A 4 -20.22 4.70 -0.02
N LYS A 5 -20.48 3.52 0.53
CA LYS A 5 -21.10 3.38 1.85
C LYS A 5 -20.26 4.06 2.94
N GLN A 6 -18.94 3.84 2.92
CA GLN A 6 -18.04 4.42 3.91
C GLN A 6 -17.87 5.93 3.70
N PHE A 7 -17.76 6.39 2.45
CA PHE A 7 -17.72 7.82 2.16
C PHE A 7 -18.92 8.55 2.77
N LYS A 8 -20.14 8.06 2.52
CA LYS A 8 -21.36 8.66 3.07
C LYS A 8 -21.38 8.63 4.59
N LYS A 9 -20.93 7.54 5.21
CA LYS A 9 -20.84 7.42 6.68
C LYS A 9 -19.86 8.41 7.30
N LEU A 10 -18.70 8.62 6.68
CA LEU A 10 -17.65 9.50 7.19
C LEU A 10 -17.94 10.99 6.94
N ASN A 11 -18.85 11.31 6.03
CA ASN A 11 -19.10 12.68 5.58
C ASN A 11 -20.60 13.03 5.68
N PRO A 12 -21.19 13.08 6.89
CA PRO A 12 -22.57 13.47 7.07
C PRO A 12 -22.78 14.91 6.60
N GLY A 13 -23.80 15.12 5.75
CA GLY A 13 -24.07 16.41 5.10
C GLY A 13 -23.36 16.62 3.75
N HIS A 14 -22.43 15.73 3.39
CA HIS A 14 -21.69 15.76 2.12
C HIS A 14 -21.89 14.49 1.28
N GLU A 15 -22.89 13.67 1.61
CA GLU A 15 -23.13 12.37 0.96
C GLU A 15 -23.33 12.50 -0.56
N GLY A 16 -23.92 13.61 -1.00
CA GLY A 16 -24.16 13.92 -2.41
C GLY A 16 -22.89 14.19 -3.23
N GLU A 17 -21.77 14.51 -2.56
CA GLU A 17 -20.51 14.80 -3.23
C GLU A 17 -19.76 13.52 -3.69
N TYR A 18 -20.20 12.35 -3.26
CA TYR A 18 -19.54 11.07 -3.57
C TYR A 18 -19.21 10.90 -5.04
N LEU A 19 -20.16 11.15 -5.95
CA LEU A 19 -19.94 10.94 -7.38
C LEU A 19 -18.87 11.88 -7.95
N GLN A 20 -18.83 13.13 -7.47
CA GLN A 20 -17.83 14.09 -7.91
C GLN A 20 -16.45 13.69 -7.37
N VAL A 21 -16.36 13.41 -6.07
CA VAL A 21 -15.10 12.95 -5.43
C VAL A 21 -14.56 11.67 -6.10
N PHE A 22 -15.44 10.74 -6.42
CA PHE A 22 -15.05 9.51 -7.11
C PHE A 22 -14.52 9.76 -8.54
N LYS A 23 -15.12 10.71 -9.28
CA LYS A 23 -14.61 11.14 -10.59
C LYS A 23 -13.24 11.81 -10.48
N ASP A 24 -13.07 12.68 -9.48
CA ASP A 24 -11.81 13.39 -9.25
C ASP A 24 -10.68 12.42 -8.90
N ILE A 25 -10.93 11.46 -8.00
CA ILE A 25 -9.99 10.39 -7.69
C ILE A 25 -9.61 9.63 -8.97
N LYS A 26 -10.58 9.22 -9.78
CA LYS A 26 -10.30 8.52 -11.04
C LYS A 26 -9.44 9.33 -12.01
N LYS A 27 -9.60 10.64 -12.04
CA LYS A 27 -8.81 11.55 -12.85
C LYS A 27 -7.37 11.60 -12.34
N GLU A 28 -7.18 11.86 -11.05
CA GLU A 28 -5.87 11.90 -10.40
C GLU A 28 -5.08 10.60 -10.56
N LEU A 29 -5.77 9.45 -10.46
CA LEU A 29 -5.12 8.15 -10.64
C LEU A 29 -4.63 7.88 -12.07
N ASN A 30 -4.94 8.73 -13.04
CA ASN A 30 -4.37 8.65 -14.39
C ASN A 30 -3.10 9.51 -14.57
N ASP A 31 -2.77 10.38 -13.62
CA ASP A 31 -1.62 11.25 -13.72
C ASP A 31 -0.30 10.46 -13.66
N ASP A 32 0.73 10.96 -14.32
CA ASP A 32 2.04 10.30 -14.38
C ASP A 32 2.93 10.78 -13.23
N ASP A 33 2.48 10.49 -12.00
CA ASP A 33 3.07 11.04 -10.77
C ASP A 33 3.32 9.99 -9.69
N LEU A 34 3.15 8.70 -10.02
CA LEU A 34 3.26 7.57 -9.10
C LEU A 34 2.40 7.72 -7.83
N GLY A 35 1.21 8.31 -7.97
CA GLY A 35 0.23 8.46 -6.89
C GLY A 35 0.46 9.64 -5.96
N ARG A 36 1.35 10.57 -6.30
CA ARG A 36 1.61 11.77 -5.48
C ARG A 36 0.35 12.62 -5.31
N GLY A 37 -0.43 12.83 -6.36
CA GLY A 37 -1.70 13.56 -6.31
C GLY A 37 -2.66 12.92 -5.33
N PHE A 38 -2.85 11.61 -5.43
CA PHE A 38 -3.71 10.86 -4.52
C PHE A 38 -3.20 10.86 -3.07
N TYR A 39 -1.89 10.71 -2.85
CA TYR A 39 -1.29 10.88 -1.53
C TYR A 39 -1.59 12.26 -0.94
N ASN A 40 -1.44 13.32 -1.73
CA ASN A 40 -1.75 14.68 -1.29
C ASN A 40 -3.23 14.84 -0.93
N ARG A 41 -4.13 14.23 -1.69
CA ARG A 41 -5.56 14.20 -1.37
C ARG A 41 -5.82 13.49 -0.03
N LEU A 42 -5.19 12.35 0.23
CA LEU A 42 -5.36 11.62 1.49
C LEU A 42 -4.96 12.43 2.72
N LYS A 43 -3.88 13.24 2.62
CA LYS A 43 -3.36 14.05 3.73
C LYS A 43 -3.92 15.47 3.80
N SER A 44 -4.65 15.92 2.77
CA SER A 44 -5.15 17.29 2.74
C SER A 44 -6.27 17.50 3.77
N VAL A 45 -6.27 18.69 4.38
CA VAL A 45 -7.42 19.15 5.15
C VAL A 45 -8.54 19.46 4.17
N SER A 46 -9.56 18.62 4.16
CA SER A 46 -10.71 18.73 3.26
C SER A 46 -11.97 18.57 4.10
N PRO A 47 -13.09 19.25 3.73
CA PRO A 47 -14.37 19.01 4.39
C PRO A 47 -14.86 17.57 4.23
N VAL A 48 -14.39 16.86 3.19
CA VAL A 48 -14.71 15.45 2.97
C VAL A 48 -13.53 14.55 3.25
N LYS A 49 -13.74 13.53 4.09
CA LYS A 49 -12.73 12.54 4.52
C LYS A 49 -12.86 11.27 3.68
N LEU A 50 -11.75 10.76 3.14
CA LEU A 50 -11.67 9.42 2.56
C LEU A 50 -11.31 8.38 3.63
N ILE A 51 -10.53 8.81 4.63
CA ILE A 51 -10.07 8.04 5.78
C ILE A 51 -10.21 8.92 7.01
N ASP A 52 -10.69 8.35 8.10
CA ASP A 52 -10.70 9.02 9.39
C ASP A 52 -9.38 8.67 10.13
N PHE A 53 -8.41 9.59 10.09
CA PHE A 53 -7.13 9.43 10.77
C PHE A 53 -7.20 9.78 12.26
N GLU A 54 -8.24 10.50 12.69
CA GLU A 54 -8.43 10.89 14.09
C GLU A 54 -9.07 9.75 14.89
N ASN A 55 -10.05 9.05 14.28
CA ASN A 55 -10.68 7.90 14.90
C ASN A 55 -10.65 6.71 13.94
N ILE A 56 -9.61 5.90 14.08
CA ILE A 56 -9.35 4.76 13.19
C ILE A 56 -10.50 3.74 13.18
N LYS A 57 -11.28 3.64 14.26
CA LYS A 57 -12.43 2.73 14.40
C LYS A 57 -13.60 3.10 13.49
N ASN A 58 -13.63 4.31 12.96
CA ASN A 58 -14.66 4.74 11.99
C ASN A 58 -14.40 4.15 10.61
N ASN A 59 -13.17 3.69 10.33
CA ASN A 59 -12.83 3.08 9.07
C ASN A 59 -13.19 1.59 9.04
N VAL A 60 -13.25 1.05 7.83
CA VAL A 60 -13.45 -0.37 7.58
C VAL A 60 -12.23 -0.92 6.86
N PHE A 61 -11.68 -1.99 7.41
CA PHE A 61 -10.49 -2.66 6.88
C PHE A 61 -10.88 -4.01 6.30
N HIS A 62 -10.37 -4.30 5.09
CA HIS A 62 -10.55 -5.57 4.43
C HIS A 62 -9.24 -6.02 3.81
N PHE A 63 -9.10 -7.29 3.56
CA PHE A 63 -8.06 -7.82 2.69
C PHE A 63 -8.66 -8.83 1.71
N THR A 64 -7.94 -9.06 0.63
CA THR A 64 -8.23 -10.15 -0.29
C THR A 64 -6.92 -10.74 -0.79
N ALA A 65 -6.90 -12.06 -0.95
CA ALA A 65 -5.83 -12.74 -1.63
C ALA A 65 -6.03 -12.63 -3.14
N GLU A 66 -4.92 -12.56 -3.87
CA GLU A 66 -4.88 -12.63 -5.33
C GLU A 66 -5.82 -11.63 -6.04
N PHE A 67 -5.88 -10.39 -5.54
CA PHE A 67 -6.65 -9.33 -6.18
C PHE A 67 -6.14 -9.03 -7.58
N THR A 68 -6.94 -9.36 -8.59
CA THR A 68 -6.55 -9.23 -9.98
C THR A 68 -6.78 -7.81 -10.50
N CYS A 69 -5.69 -7.12 -10.85
CA CYS A 69 -5.71 -5.90 -11.64
C CYS A 69 -5.48 -6.26 -13.10
N LYS A 70 -6.53 -6.22 -13.91
CA LYS A 70 -6.47 -6.61 -15.33
C LYS A 70 -6.81 -5.43 -16.24
N ASN A 71 -6.02 -5.25 -17.28
CA ASN A 71 -6.27 -4.26 -18.33
C ASN A 71 -5.86 -4.82 -19.70
N GLY A 72 -6.85 -5.27 -20.48
CA GLY A 72 -6.62 -6.00 -21.71
C GLY A 72 -5.99 -7.36 -21.44
N GLN A 73 -4.83 -7.62 -22.04
CA GLN A 73 -4.07 -8.86 -21.84
C GLN A 73 -3.08 -8.76 -20.66
N ASP A 74 -2.85 -7.56 -20.12
CA ASP A 74 -1.92 -7.36 -19.02
C ASP A 74 -2.64 -7.63 -17.69
N GLU A 75 -1.98 -8.39 -16.84
CA GLU A 75 -2.48 -8.75 -15.52
C GLU A 75 -1.41 -8.51 -14.47
N PHE A 76 -1.81 -7.92 -13.36
CA PHE A 76 -1.04 -7.82 -12.13
C PHE A 76 -1.89 -8.32 -10.97
N ARG A 77 -1.38 -9.29 -10.25
CA ARG A 77 -2.10 -9.95 -9.17
C ARG A 77 -1.20 -10.08 -7.95
N PRO A 78 -1.23 -9.10 -7.04
CA PRO A 78 -0.55 -9.20 -5.75
C PRO A 78 -1.10 -10.37 -4.93
N ASP A 79 -0.24 -10.98 -4.10
CA ASP A 79 -0.66 -12.08 -3.24
C ASP A 79 -1.73 -11.65 -2.23
N ILE A 80 -1.55 -10.47 -1.61
CA ILE A 80 -2.51 -9.90 -0.67
C ILE A 80 -2.71 -8.42 -0.98
N THR A 81 -3.95 -7.97 -1.01
CA THR A 81 -4.28 -6.53 -1.12
C THR A 81 -5.08 -6.10 0.09
N LEU A 82 -4.64 -5.01 0.73
CA LEU A 82 -5.28 -4.42 1.90
C LEU A 82 -6.09 -3.19 1.50
N PHE A 83 -7.31 -3.13 1.99
CA PHE A 83 -8.26 -2.05 1.69
C PHE A 83 -8.62 -1.29 2.95
N VAL A 84 -8.62 0.03 2.84
CA VAL A 84 -9.22 0.93 3.84
C VAL A 84 -10.41 1.61 3.20
N ASN A 85 -11.58 1.47 3.79
CA ASN A 85 -12.83 2.02 3.28
C ASN A 85 -13.15 1.62 1.81
N GLY A 86 -12.64 0.48 1.37
CA GLY A 86 -12.77 0.00 0.00
C GLY A 86 -11.75 0.56 -1.00
N LEU A 87 -10.77 1.34 -0.54
CA LEU A 87 -9.64 1.81 -1.35
C LEU A 87 -8.45 0.84 -1.18
N PRO A 88 -7.85 0.29 -2.25
CA PRO A 88 -6.71 -0.64 -2.18
C PRO A 88 -5.42 0.15 -1.92
N LEU A 89 -5.11 0.41 -0.65
CA LEU A 89 -4.01 1.29 -0.26
C LEU A 89 -2.68 0.59 -0.04
N CYS A 90 -2.70 -0.73 0.11
CA CYS A 90 -1.49 -1.52 0.30
C CYS A 90 -1.61 -2.86 -0.40
N PHE A 91 -0.49 -3.37 -0.90
CA PHE A 91 -0.41 -4.79 -1.23
C PHE A 91 0.84 -5.43 -0.64
N VAL A 92 0.78 -6.74 -0.49
CA VAL A 92 1.89 -7.59 -0.04
C VAL A 92 2.17 -8.63 -1.11
N GLU A 93 3.42 -8.76 -1.47
CA GLU A 93 3.95 -9.78 -2.37
C GLU A 93 4.86 -10.71 -1.55
N VAL A 94 4.57 -12.00 -1.57
CA VAL A 94 5.30 -12.99 -0.79
C VAL A 94 6.16 -13.84 -1.72
N LYS A 95 7.40 -14.07 -1.34
CA LYS A 95 8.34 -14.94 -2.06
C LYS A 95 8.72 -16.14 -1.21
N LYS A 96 8.98 -17.26 -1.86
CA LYS A 96 9.45 -18.47 -1.15
C LYS A 96 10.82 -18.21 -0.52
N PRO A 97 11.08 -18.71 0.69
CA PRO A 97 12.37 -18.53 1.38
C PRO A 97 13.58 -18.98 0.58
N ASN A 98 13.42 -20.03 -0.22
CA ASN A 98 14.49 -20.59 -1.05
C ASN A 98 14.69 -19.88 -2.40
N ASN A 99 13.97 -18.80 -2.65
CA ASN A 99 14.16 -17.99 -3.86
C ASN A 99 15.25 -16.94 -3.63
N HIS A 100 16.49 -17.31 -3.80
CA HIS A 100 17.67 -16.46 -3.52
C HIS A 100 17.72 -15.15 -4.31
N GLY A 101 17.05 -15.05 -5.45
CA GLY A 101 16.96 -13.82 -6.23
C GLY A 101 15.66 -13.04 -6.01
N GLY A 102 14.76 -13.53 -5.15
CA GLY A 102 13.36 -13.12 -5.10
C GLY A 102 13.14 -11.62 -4.89
N MET A 103 13.83 -11.02 -3.93
CA MET A 103 13.66 -9.59 -3.61
C MET A 103 14.30 -8.68 -4.67
N VAL A 104 15.48 -9.02 -5.15
CA VAL A 104 16.18 -8.28 -6.21
C VAL A 104 15.38 -8.36 -7.52
N ALA A 105 14.91 -9.55 -7.88
CA ALA A 105 14.07 -9.76 -9.05
C ALA A 105 12.76 -8.97 -8.95
N GLU A 106 12.13 -8.92 -7.78
CA GLU A 106 10.88 -8.19 -7.58
C GLU A 106 11.10 -6.67 -7.65
N SER A 107 12.19 -6.15 -7.07
CA SER A 107 12.57 -4.74 -7.22
C SER A 107 12.77 -4.38 -8.71
N SER A 108 13.46 -5.23 -9.45
CA SER A 108 13.66 -5.06 -10.90
C SER A 108 12.33 -5.08 -11.65
N ARG A 109 11.43 -6.02 -11.32
CA ARG A 109 10.10 -6.11 -11.93
C ARG A 109 9.26 -4.86 -11.67
N MET A 110 9.24 -4.36 -10.43
CA MET A 110 8.52 -3.13 -10.10
C MET A 110 9.00 -1.96 -10.95
N ASN A 111 10.31 -1.75 -11.03
CA ASN A 111 10.89 -0.61 -11.72
C ASN A 111 10.82 -0.72 -13.27
N ARG A 112 10.96 -1.92 -13.83
CA ARG A 112 11.02 -2.12 -15.29
C ARG A 112 9.69 -2.45 -15.93
N GLU A 113 8.77 -3.12 -15.20
CA GLU A 113 7.56 -3.67 -15.78
C GLU A 113 6.29 -3.06 -15.18
N ARG A 114 6.21 -2.85 -13.85
CA ARG A 114 4.98 -2.44 -13.17
C ARG A 114 4.79 -0.92 -13.24
N PHE A 115 5.75 -0.15 -12.78
CA PHE A 115 5.67 1.30 -12.75
C PHE A 115 5.58 1.94 -14.15
N PRO A 116 6.36 1.53 -15.15
CA PRO A 116 6.24 2.09 -16.50
C PRO A 116 4.97 1.68 -17.23
N ASN A 117 4.30 0.60 -16.82
CA ASN A 117 3.13 0.11 -17.52
C ASN A 117 1.88 0.96 -17.22
N LYS A 118 1.53 1.81 -18.18
CA LYS A 118 0.35 2.69 -18.09
C LYS A 118 -0.97 1.96 -17.82
N LYS A 119 -1.05 0.67 -18.16
CA LYS A 119 -2.25 -0.15 -17.91
C LYS A 119 -2.48 -0.42 -16.41
N PHE A 120 -1.41 -0.42 -15.61
CA PHE A 120 -1.48 -0.58 -14.16
C PHE A 120 -1.46 0.75 -13.40
N ARG A 121 -1.34 1.88 -14.09
CA ARG A 121 -1.16 3.21 -13.49
C ARG A 121 -2.15 3.49 -12.36
N ARG A 122 -3.44 3.26 -12.57
CA ARG A 122 -4.45 3.54 -11.55
C ARG A 122 -4.25 2.71 -10.29
N PHE A 123 -3.88 1.44 -10.44
CA PHE A 123 -3.63 0.57 -9.29
C PHE A 123 -2.35 0.98 -8.56
N ILE A 124 -1.29 1.28 -9.29
CA ILE A 124 -0.04 1.78 -8.71
C ILE A 124 -0.26 3.12 -7.99
N ASN A 125 -0.97 4.05 -8.62
CA ASN A 125 -1.20 5.39 -8.05
C ASN A 125 -2.09 5.38 -6.80
N ILE A 126 -3.05 4.46 -6.69
CA ILE A 126 -3.88 4.35 -5.49
C ILE A 126 -3.16 3.63 -4.35
N THR A 127 -2.25 2.73 -4.67
CA THR A 127 -1.49 1.97 -3.67
C THR A 127 -0.42 2.85 -3.04
N GLN A 128 -0.52 3.09 -1.74
CA GLN A 128 0.38 3.97 -0.99
C GLN A 128 1.56 3.22 -0.38
N LEU A 129 1.40 1.93 -0.13
CA LEU A 129 2.42 1.08 0.47
C LEU A 129 2.46 -0.28 -0.23
N MET A 130 3.65 -0.69 -0.61
CA MET A 130 3.91 -1.99 -1.23
C MET A 130 4.90 -2.73 -0.35
N ILE A 131 4.55 -3.94 0.07
CA ILE A 131 5.35 -4.77 0.97
C ILE A 131 5.79 -6.02 0.22
N PHE A 132 7.04 -6.40 0.41
CA PHE A 132 7.65 -7.57 -0.20
C PHE A 132 8.35 -8.39 0.89
N SER A 133 8.11 -9.69 0.95
CA SER A 133 8.73 -10.54 1.97
C SER A 133 9.02 -11.93 1.42
N ASN A 134 10.15 -12.50 1.79
CA ASN A 134 10.44 -13.91 1.60
C ASN A 134 10.37 -14.72 2.91
N ASN A 135 9.83 -14.14 3.96
CA ASN A 135 9.66 -14.76 5.29
C ASN A 135 10.97 -15.30 5.88
N MET A 136 12.08 -14.62 5.61
CA MET A 136 13.40 -14.91 6.16
C MET A 136 13.83 -13.76 7.05
N GLU A 137 14.75 -14.03 7.97
CA GLU A 137 15.42 -12.98 8.72
C GLU A 137 16.18 -12.04 7.77
N TYR A 138 16.32 -10.80 8.21
CA TYR A 138 17.09 -9.81 7.48
C TYR A 138 18.56 -10.23 7.41
N ASP A 139 19.09 -10.38 6.21
CA ASP A 139 20.49 -10.67 5.97
C ASP A 139 21.22 -9.44 5.42
N ALA A 140 21.97 -8.77 6.29
CA ALA A 140 22.80 -7.63 5.93
C ALA A 140 24.13 -8.01 5.28
N LEU A 141 24.53 -9.29 5.34
CA LEU A 141 25.84 -9.76 4.85
C LEU A 141 25.86 -9.94 3.33
N GLY A 142 24.70 -9.96 2.68
CA GLY A 142 24.57 -10.19 1.24
C GLY A 142 24.97 -9.04 0.32
N GLY A 143 25.52 -7.93 0.84
CA GLY A 143 25.98 -6.80 0.03
C GLY A 143 25.16 -5.51 0.24
N ILE A 144 25.21 -4.60 -0.74
CA ILE A 144 24.60 -3.27 -0.68
C ILE A 144 23.05 -3.34 -0.60
N VAL A 145 22.46 -4.38 -1.18
CA VAL A 145 21.02 -4.64 -1.12
C VAL A 145 20.81 -5.99 -0.48
N PRO A 146 20.22 -6.06 0.72
CA PRO A 146 19.87 -7.33 1.34
C PRO A 146 18.92 -8.10 0.43
N ILE A 147 19.13 -9.40 0.32
CA ILE A 147 18.33 -10.28 -0.55
C ILE A 147 17.22 -11.00 0.21
N GLN A 148 17.23 -10.91 1.54
CA GLN A 148 16.28 -11.59 2.42
C GLN A 148 15.66 -10.61 3.40
N GLY A 149 14.46 -10.96 3.87
CA GLY A 149 13.73 -10.19 4.85
C GLY A 149 12.43 -9.60 4.31
N ALA A 150 11.95 -8.58 5.00
CA ALA A 150 10.81 -7.80 4.59
C ALA A 150 11.23 -6.42 4.11
N PHE A 151 10.66 -5.98 3.01
CA PHE A 151 10.98 -4.72 2.34
C PHE A 151 9.69 -3.98 2.03
N TYR A 152 9.79 -2.68 1.89
CA TYR A 152 8.67 -1.85 1.45
C TYR A 152 9.12 -0.80 0.45
N CYS A 153 8.21 -0.36 -0.39
CA CYS A 153 8.35 0.85 -1.18
C CYS A 153 7.02 1.61 -1.22
N THR A 154 7.09 2.88 -1.61
CA THR A 154 5.93 3.74 -1.79
C THR A 154 5.84 4.18 -3.24
N GLY A 155 4.63 4.33 -3.77
CA GLY A 155 4.39 4.75 -5.14
C GLY A 155 4.78 6.21 -5.41
N ALA A 156 4.85 7.06 -4.39
CA ALA A 156 5.10 8.50 -4.54
C ALA A 156 6.56 8.88 -4.88
N ARG A 157 7.36 7.95 -5.40
CA ARG A 157 8.75 8.17 -5.81
C ARG A 157 8.93 7.91 -7.30
N SER A 158 9.97 8.48 -7.88
CA SER A 158 10.33 8.29 -9.31
C SER A 158 10.77 6.87 -9.65
N SER A 159 11.10 6.08 -8.64
CA SER A 159 11.44 4.66 -8.73
C SER A 159 10.86 3.94 -7.51
N ALA A 160 10.93 2.60 -7.49
CA ALA A 160 10.55 1.80 -6.33
C ALA A 160 11.80 1.31 -5.58
N PRO A 161 12.51 2.18 -4.83
CA PRO A 161 13.60 1.73 -3.99
C PRO A 161 13.02 0.87 -2.88
N PHE A 162 13.53 -0.35 -2.74
CA PHE A 162 13.17 -1.21 -1.63
C PHE A 162 13.89 -0.76 -0.38
N ASN A 163 13.12 -0.42 0.64
CA ASN A 163 13.59 -0.10 1.97
C ASN A 163 13.36 -1.31 2.86
N CYS A 164 14.29 -1.61 3.74
CA CYS A 164 14.18 -2.75 4.65
C CYS A 164 13.35 -2.36 5.88
N PHE A 165 12.50 -3.27 6.34
CA PHE A 165 12.02 -3.24 7.71
C PHE A 165 13.17 -3.74 8.59
N ARG A 166 13.71 -2.89 9.44
CA ARG A 166 14.83 -3.18 10.33
C ARG A 166 14.39 -3.17 11.76
N GLU A 167 14.77 -4.19 12.49
CA GLU A 167 14.62 -4.28 13.94
C GLU A 167 15.93 -4.02 14.68
N ASP A 168 17.06 -4.04 13.96
CA ASP A 168 18.39 -3.81 14.51
C ASP A 168 18.51 -2.37 15.04
N ASN A 169 19.07 -2.23 16.25
CA ASN A 169 19.36 -0.97 16.94
C ASN A 169 18.16 -0.16 17.51
N ILE A 170 16.97 -0.69 17.49
CA ILE A 170 15.92 -0.14 18.34
C ILE A 170 16.05 -0.78 19.70
N SER A 171 16.67 -0.06 20.67
CA SER A 171 16.67 -0.52 22.05
C SER A 171 15.23 -0.80 22.46
N GLN A 172 14.95 -1.92 23.13
CA GLN A 172 13.60 -2.29 23.58
C GLN A 172 12.89 -1.18 24.36
N GLN A 173 13.65 -0.27 24.96
CA GLN A 173 13.15 0.92 25.64
C GLN A 173 12.56 2.01 24.69
N LYS A 174 12.88 1.95 23.38
CA LYS A 174 12.35 2.89 22.38
C LYS A 174 11.20 2.30 21.55
N ILE A 175 10.95 1.01 21.65
CA ILE A 175 9.70 0.43 21.15
C ILE A 175 8.64 0.87 22.15
N ALA A 176 7.96 1.97 21.81
CA ALA A 176 6.92 2.51 22.69
C ALA A 176 5.92 1.40 23.03
N PRO A 177 5.30 1.45 24.21
CA PRO A 177 4.24 0.51 24.63
C PRO A 177 3.13 0.32 23.58
N PHE A 178 2.99 1.25 22.68
CA PHE A 178 2.14 1.24 21.50
C PHE A 178 2.34 0.01 20.60
N HIS A 179 3.57 -0.49 20.45
CA HIS A 179 3.86 -1.63 19.59
C HIS A 179 3.46 -2.98 20.23
N GLN A 180 3.54 -3.07 21.55
CA GLN A 180 3.16 -4.30 22.26
C GLN A 180 1.65 -4.44 22.41
N ASP A 181 0.92 -3.35 22.59
CA ASP A 181 -0.53 -3.40 22.85
C ASP A 181 -1.39 -3.40 21.58
N TYR A 182 -0.91 -2.87 20.46
CA TYR A 182 -1.72 -2.68 19.26
C TYR A 182 -1.57 -3.82 18.24
N VAL A 183 -0.37 -4.41 18.12
CA VAL A 183 -0.11 -5.44 17.11
C VAL A 183 -0.57 -6.83 17.58
N TYR A 184 -0.61 -7.09 18.87
CA TYR A 184 -0.89 -8.44 19.39
C TYR A 184 -2.29 -8.65 19.99
N LYS A 185 -3.04 -7.60 20.30
CA LYS A 185 -4.40 -7.73 20.84
C LYS A 185 -5.50 -7.89 19.79
N ASP A 186 -5.27 -7.43 18.55
CA ASP A 186 -6.26 -7.54 17.47
C ASP A 186 -6.03 -8.74 16.54
N ILE A 187 -5.02 -9.58 16.80
CA ILE A 187 -4.74 -10.81 16.04
C ILE A 187 -5.28 -12.06 16.76
N ASN A 188 -5.74 -11.93 17.99
CA ASN A 188 -6.46 -12.96 18.77
C ASN A 188 -7.94 -12.53 18.88
#